data_f896531b43b8ee59e5b246bfbd9f1ee1
#
_entry.id   f896531b43b8ee59e5b246bfbd9f1ee1
#
_cell.length_a   1.000
_cell.length_b   1.000
_cell.length_c   1.000
_cell.angle_alpha   90.00
_cell.angle_beta   90.00
_cell.angle_gamma   90.00
#
_symmetry.space_group_name_H-M   'P 1'
#
loop_
_entity.id
_entity.type
_entity.pdbx_description
1 polymer ?
#
loop_
_entity_poly.entity_id
_entity_poly.type
_entity_poly.pdbx_seq_one_letter_code
_entity_poly.pdbx_strand_id
1 'polypeptide(L)'
;MSERKPLYKSPGERGKRGFEDLECYQLAVEIMARIHEFAKTLPADEKFDMYTQIWRSSKNVTGNIEEAYGRYHYLDSLHYYSIARGELNETLARLIDAHVLEYINQEEFEALYKLIRQAEKTLNGYMSYVRRQRAGSQEYAIGKFAKLQQIMK
;
A
#
# COMPACT_ATOMS: atom_id res chain seq x y z
N MET A 1 -8.13 -18.09 19.25
CA MET A 1 -7.73 -16.88 18.47
C MET A 1 -8.97 -16.03 18.29
N SER A 2 -9.00 -14.85 18.85
CA SER A 2 -10.08 -13.91 18.55
C SER A 2 -9.93 -13.45 17.10
N GLU A 3 -10.96 -13.62 16.30
CA GLU A 3 -11.04 -12.98 15.01
C GLU A 3 -10.84 -11.47 15.21
N ARG A 4 -9.79 -10.92 14.62
CA ARG A 4 -9.57 -9.47 14.65
C ARG A 4 -10.74 -8.80 13.93
N LYS A 5 -11.48 -7.97 14.64
CA LYS A 5 -12.43 -7.09 13.98
C LYS A 5 -11.67 -6.21 12.99
N PRO A 6 -12.15 -6.12 11.75
CA PRO A 6 -11.55 -5.17 10.81
C PRO A 6 -11.59 -3.76 11.42
N LEU A 7 -10.46 -3.06 11.39
CA LEU A 7 -10.32 -1.70 11.92
C LEU A 7 -11.21 -0.69 11.18
N TYR A 8 -11.62 -1.05 9.98
CA TYR A 8 -12.47 -0.23 9.14
C TYR A 8 -13.46 -1.11 8.39
N LYS A 9 -14.70 -0.66 8.37
CA LYS A 9 -15.77 -1.31 7.61
C LYS A 9 -16.48 -0.27 6.77
N SER A 10 -16.32 -0.35 5.45
CA SER A 10 -17.05 0.50 4.52
C SER A 10 -18.54 0.19 4.51
N PRO A 11 -19.38 1.20 4.31
CA PRO A 11 -20.80 0.99 4.00
C PRO A 11 -20.97 0.19 2.71
N GLY A 12 -22.11 -0.46 2.55
CA GLY A 12 -22.46 -1.22 1.37
C GLY A 12 -22.00 -2.67 1.42
N GLU A 13 -22.18 -3.37 0.31
CA GLU A 13 -21.91 -4.80 0.19
C GLU A 13 -20.44 -5.05 -0.19
N ARG A 14 -19.79 -5.94 0.56
CA ARG A 14 -18.43 -6.38 0.25
C ARG A 14 -18.36 -6.99 -1.15
N GLY A 15 -17.34 -6.59 -1.91
CA GLY A 15 -17.13 -7.02 -3.31
C GLY A 15 -17.74 -6.06 -4.35
N LYS A 16 -18.53 -5.07 -3.90
CA LYS A 16 -19.18 -4.08 -4.78
C LYS A 16 -18.79 -2.63 -4.47
N ARG A 17 -17.84 -2.41 -3.58
CA ARG A 17 -17.48 -1.06 -3.12
C ARG A 17 -16.40 -0.42 -3.96
N GLY A 18 -15.19 -0.95 -3.95
CA GLY A 18 -14.05 -0.38 -4.67
C GLY A 18 -12.73 -0.84 -4.05
N PHE A 19 -11.74 0.05 -3.96
CA PHE A 19 -10.43 -0.28 -3.42
C PHE A 19 -10.48 -0.81 -1.97
N GLU A 20 -11.45 -0.38 -1.19
CA GLU A 20 -11.64 -0.81 0.20
C GLU A 20 -11.94 -2.31 0.33
N ASP A 21 -12.37 -2.97 -0.74
CA ASP A 21 -12.56 -4.41 -0.77
C ASP A 21 -11.28 -5.20 -1.08
N LEU A 22 -10.23 -4.54 -1.53
CA LEU A 22 -8.95 -5.17 -1.78
C LEU A 22 -8.30 -5.62 -0.48
N GLU A 23 -7.86 -6.87 -0.44
CA GLU A 23 -7.17 -7.41 0.74
C GLU A 23 -5.89 -6.63 1.05
N CYS A 24 -5.11 -6.28 0.03
CA CYS A 24 -3.90 -5.48 0.21
C CYS A 24 -4.21 -4.10 0.82
N TYR A 25 -5.32 -3.48 0.47
CA TYR A 25 -5.76 -2.22 1.07
C TYR A 25 -6.14 -2.39 2.54
N GLN A 26 -6.92 -3.42 2.86
CA GLN A 26 -7.33 -3.70 4.24
C GLN A 26 -6.13 -3.94 5.15
N LEU A 27 -5.14 -4.69 4.68
CA LEU A 27 -3.88 -4.91 5.40
C LEU A 27 -3.08 -3.60 5.55
N ALA A 28 -3.03 -2.78 4.52
CA ALA A 28 -2.36 -1.49 4.57
C ALA A 28 -3.00 -0.53 5.59
N VAL A 29 -4.32 -0.51 5.69
CA VAL A 29 -5.05 0.27 6.71
C VAL A 29 -4.72 -0.22 8.12
N GLU A 30 -4.67 -1.53 8.33
CA GLU A 30 -4.31 -2.09 9.64
C GLU A 30 -2.88 -1.73 10.01
N ILE A 31 -1.95 -1.83 9.07
CA ILE A 31 -0.54 -1.43 9.28
C ILE A 31 -0.47 0.06 9.64
N MET A 32 -1.13 0.91 8.88
CA MET A 32 -1.17 2.35 9.14
C MET A 32 -1.64 2.65 10.56
N ALA A 33 -2.76 2.06 10.97
CA ALA A 33 -3.33 2.29 12.30
C ALA A 33 -2.37 1.85 13.41
N ARG A 34 -1.75 0.69 13.27
CA ARG A 34 -0.78 0.17 14.25
C ARG A 34 0.51 0.99 14.29
N ILE A 35 1.00 1.40 13.15
CA ILE A 35 2.19 2.25 13.05
C ILE A 35 1.91 3.60 13.72
N HIS A 36 0.73 4.17 13.55
CA HIS A 36 0.36 5.43 14.20
C HIS A 36 0.33 5.30 15.72
N GLU A 37 -0.21 4.21 16.25
CA GLU A 37 -0.18 3.95 17.69
C GLU A 37 1.25 3.77 18.20
N PHE A 38 2.06 3.01 17.48
CA PHE A 38 3.47 2.83 17.82
C PHE A 38 4.23 4.14 17.76
N ALA A 39 4.04 4.95 16.73
CA ALA A 39 4.76 6.22 16.53
C ALA A 39 4.56 7.19 17.70
N LYS A 40 3.39 7.16 18.35
CA LYS A 40 3.13 7.97 19.57
C LYS A 40 4.01 7.61 20.74
N THR A 41 4.60 6.42 20.75
CA THR A 41 5.48 5.94 21.84
C THR A 41 6.96 6.30 21.62
N LEU A 42 7.31 6.84 20.43
CA LEU A 42 8.68 7.23 20.12
C LEU A 42 9.17 8.35 21.04
N PRO A 43 10.48 8.38 21.35
CA PRO A 43 11.06 9.48 22.12
C PRO A 43 10.85 10.84 21.45
N ALA A 44 10.80 11.89 22.26
CA ALA A 44 10.55 13.26 21.78
C ALA A 44 11.60 13.75 20.77
N ASP A 45 12.85 13.30 20.87
CA ASP A 45 13.93 13.63 19.94
C ASP A 45 13.78 12.99 18.55
N GLU A 46 12.91 11.97 18.41
CA GLU A 46 12.58 11.37 17.12
C GLU A 46 11.38 12.02 16.41
N LYS A 47 10.79 13.05 17.01
CA LYS A 47 9.56 13.70 16.50
C LYS A 47 9.68 14.21 15.06
N PHE A 48 10.84 14.75 14.69
CA PHE A 48 11.06 15.33 13.36
C PHE A 48 11.84 14.40 12.42
N ASP A 49 12.16 13.20 12.85
CA ASP A 49 12.89 12.21 12.08
C ASP A 49 12.05 10.91 11.94
N MET A 50 12.30 9.91 12.77
CA MET A 50 11.64 8.60 12.66
C MET A 50 10.12 8.69 12.72
N TYR A 51 9.57 9.49 13.61
CA TYR A 51 8.12 9.70 13.73
C TYR A 51 7.53 10.15 12.39
N THR A 52 8.09 11.20 11.80
CA THR A 52 7.61 11.76 10.54
C THR A 52 7.75 10.77 9.39
N GLN A 53 8.88 10.08 9.30
CA GLN A 53 9.16 9.13 8.23
C GLN A 53 8.23 7.92 8.27
N ILE A 54 8.07 7.29 9.42
CA ILE A 54 7.24 6.08 9.56
C ILE A 54 5.75 6.40 9.44
N TRP A 55 5.34 7.54 9.96
CA TRP A 55 3.98 8.06 9.81
C TRP A 55 3.62 8.27 8.34
N ARG A 56 4.47 9.02 7.63
CA ARG A 56 4.23 9.35 6.23
C ARG A 56 4.27 8.11 5.34
N SER A 57 5.28 7.26 5.47
CA SER A 57 5.41 6.06 4.63
C SER A 57 4.20 5.13 4.79
N SER A 58 3.76 4.89 6.02
CA SER A 58 2.59 4.03 6.27
C SER A 58 1.30 4.58 5.67
N LYS A 59 1.10 5.89 5.69
CA LYS A 59 -0.05 6.55 5.03
C LYS A 59 0.05 6.50 3.51
N ASN A 60 1.25 6.62 2.97
CA ASN A 60 1.47 6.61 1.52
C ASN A 60 1.22 5.22 0.92
N VAL A 61 1.29 4.14 1.69
CA VAL A 61 0.88 2.81 1.21
C VAL A 61 -0.58 2.83 0.81
N THR A 62 -1.47 3.24 1.70
CA THR A 62 -2.91 3.31 1.43
C THR A 62 -3.23 4.30 0.31
N GLY A 63 -2.64 5.49 0.35
CA GLY A 63 -2.85 6.53 -0.64
C GLY A 63 -2.48 6.10 -2.06
N ASN A 64 -1.39 5.38 -2.23
CA ASN A 64 -0.96 4.90 -3.55
C ASN A 64 -1.79 3.71 -4.04
N ILE A 65 -2.30 2.86 -3.16
CA ILE A 65 -3.27 1.81 -3.53
C ILE A 65 -4.56 2.45 -4.05
N GLU A 66 -5.08 3.47 -3.37
CA GLU A 66 -6.27 4.23 -3.78
C GLU A 66 -6.06 4.86 -5.16
N GLU A 67 -4.93 5.52 -5.37
CA GLU A 67 -4.56 6.15 -6.62
C GLU A 67 -4.43 5.12 -7.75
N ALA A 68 -3.76 3.99 -7.49
CA ALA A 68 -3.59 2.91 -8.43
C ALA A 68 -4.94 2.33 -8.89
N TYR A 69 -5.84 2.10 -7.94
CA TYR A 69 -7.17 1.55 -8.23
C TYR A 69 -8.01 2.49 -9.09
N GLY A 70 -7.85 3.80 -8.91
CA GLY A 70 -8.54 4.82 -9.69
C GLY A 70 -8.01 5.02 -11.11
N ARG A 71 -6.87 4.41 -11.47
CA ARG A 71 -6.30 4.52 -12.81
C ARG A 71 -6.91 3.47 -13.75
N TYR A 72 -7.32 3.91 -14.93
CA TYR A 72 -7.95 3.02 -15.92
C TYR A 72 -6.92 2.10 -16.60
N HIS A 73 -5.78 2.63 -17.05
CA HIS A 73 -4.76 1.86 -17.76
C HIS A 73 -3.92 1.03 -16.79
N TYR A 74 -3.75 -0.26 -17.10
CA TYR A 74 -3.04 -1.17 -16.20
C TYR A 74 -1.59 -0.76 -15.93
N LEU A 75 -0.91 -0.13 -16.88
CA LEU A 75 0.45 0.36 -16.69
C LEU A 75 0.51 1.50 -15.67
N ASP A 76 -0.45 2.43 -15.72
CA ASP A 76 -0.58 3.49 -14.73
C ASP A 76 -0.89 2.91 -13.35
N SER A 77 -1.82 1.97 -13.28
CA SER A 77 -2.16 1.27 -12.03
C SER A 77 -0.94 0.58 -11.44
N LEU A 78 -0.20 -0.19 -12.24
CA LEU A 78 1.01 -0.89 -11.78
C LEU A 78 2.09 0.06 -11.29
N HIS A 79 2.22 1.24 -11.90
CA HIS A 79 3.15 2.27 -11.45
C HIS A 79 2.84 2.69 -10.01
N TYR A 80 1.57 3.01 -9.70
CA TYR A 80 1.17 3.42 -8.36
C TYR A 80 1.21 2.27 -7.34
N TYR A 81 0.87 1.05 -7.74
CA TYR A 81 1.07 -0.13 -6.88
C TYR A 81 2.54 -0.36 -6.57
N SER A 82 3.44 -0.11 -7.52
CA SER A 82 4.89 -0.18 -7.29
C SER A 82 5.36 0.87 -6.29
N ILE A 83 4.81 2.07 -6.35
CA ILE A 83 5.09 3.13 -5.36
C ILE A 83 4.58 2.69 -3.98
N ALA A 84 3.37 2.16 -3.89
CA ALA A 84 2.83 1.64 -2.64
C ALA A 84 3.74 0.55 -2.04
N ARG A 85 4.24 -0.36 -2.85
CA ARG A 85 5.18 -1.39 -2.43
C ARG A 85 6.48 -0.81 -1.88
N GLY A 86 7.00 0.22 -2.53
CA GLY A 86 8.19 0.96 -2.06
C GLY A 86 7.96 1.62 -0.71
N GLU A 87 6.79 2.24 -0.51
CA GLU A 87 6.42 2.86 0.76
C GLU A 87 6.22 1.82 1.88
N LEU A 88 5.70 0.66 1.54
CA LEU A 88 5.58 -0.46 2.47
C LEU A 88 6.97 -0.94 2.92
N ASN A 89 7.91 -1.02 1.99
CA ASN A 89 9.29 -1.37 2.28
C ASN A 89 9.98 -0.30 3.14
N GLU A 90 9.73 0.97 2.89
CA GLU A 90 10.24 2.06 3.74
C GLU A 90 9.69 1.98 5.16
N THR A 91 8.39 1.69 5.31
CA THR A 91 7.77 1.47 6.62
C THR A 91 8.46 0.34 7.37
N LEU A 92 8.74 -0.77 6.69
CA LEU A 92 9.48 -1.89 7.28
C LEU A 92 10.90 -1.49 7.69
N ALA A 93 11.60 -0.75 6.85
CA ALA A 93 12.95 -0.29 7.15
C ALA A 93 12.98 0.59 8.41
N ARG A 94 12.04 1.51 8.54
CA ARG A 94 11.93 2.34 9.76
C ARG A 94 11.55 1.53 10.99
N LEU A 95 10.73 0.51 10.81
CA LEU A 95 10.38 -0.41 11.91
C LEU A 95 11.61 -1.21 12.38
N ILE A 96 12.46 -1.64 11.47
CA ILE A 96 13.73 -2.30 11.77
C ILE A 96 14.65 -1.35 12.54
N ASP A 97 14.76 -0.10 12.10
CA ASP A 97 15.53 0.92 12.82
C ASP A 97 15.03 1.08 14.27
N ALA A 98 13.71 1.15 14.44
CA ALA A 98 13.10 1.25 15.77
C ALA A 98 13.42 0.03 16.65
N HIS A 99 13.46 -1.14 16.05
CA HIS A 99 13.83 -2.38 16.74
C HIS A 99 15.30 -2.37 17.18
N VAL A 100 16.19 -1.97 16.27
CA VAL A 100 17.64 -1.85 16.56
C VAL A 100 17.89 -0.84 17.67
N LEU A 101 17.15 0.27 17.68
CA LEU A 101 17.26 1.32 18.69
C LEU A 101 16.47 1.04 19.97
N GLU A 102 15.86 -0.13 20.06
CA GLU A 102 15.09 -0.57 21.25
C GLU A 102 13.86 0.30 21.55
N TYR A 103 13.26 0.93 20.52
CA TYR A 103 12.05 1.73 20.67
C TYR A 103 10.76 0.90 20.63
N ILE A 104 10.86 -0.36 20.25
CA ILE A 104 9.72 -1.27 20.12
C ILE A 104 10.06 -2.59 20.80
N ASN A 105 9.10 -3.21 21.50
CA ASN A 105 9.33 -4.52 22.07
C ASN A 105 9.29 -5.63 21.00
N GLN A 106 9.87 -6.78 21.32
CA GLN A 106 10.03 -7.90 20.40
C GLN A 106 8.68 -8.43 19.88
N GLU A 107 7.69 -8.55 20.74
CA GLU A 107 6.37 -9.08 20.40
C GLU A 107 5.65 -8.17 19.38
N GLU A 108 5.64 -6.88 19.65
CA GLU A 108 5.02 -5.89 18.75
C GLU A 108 5.78 -5.79 17.41
N PHE A 109 7.11 -5.80 17.46
CA PHE A 109 7.94 -5.83 16.25
C PHE A 109 7.61 -7.04 15.37
N GLU A 110 7.60 -8.24 15.93
CA GLU A 110 7.28 -9.46 15.18
C GLU A 110 5.87 -9.42 14.59
N ALA A 111 4.90 -8.94 15.35
CA ALA A 111 3.52 -8.82 14.86
C ALA A 111 3.42 -7.88 13.66
N LEU A 112 4.03 -6.70 13.74
CA LEU A 112 4.06 -5.74 12.63
C LEU A 112 4.88 -6.24 11.44
N TYR A 113 6.02 -6.87 11.69
CA TYR A 113 6.86 -7.47 10.65
C TYR A 113 6.06 -8.48 9.81
N LYS A 114 5.39 -9.42 10.48
CA LYS A 114 4.55 -10.42 9.80
C LYS A 114 3.43 -9.79 9.00
N LEU A 115 2.79 -8.78 9.55
CA LEU A 115 1.69 -8.07 8.90
C LEU A 115 2.17 -7.34 7.64
N ILE A 116 3.32 -6.69 7.71
CA ILE A 116 3.93 -6.00 6.56
C ILE A 116 4.32 -7.00 5.47
N ARG A 117 4.92 -8.13 5.84
CA ARG A 117 5.27 -9.19 4.86
C ARG A 117 4.03 -9.80 4.21
N GLN A 118 2.96 -9.98 4.96
CA GLN A 118 1.68 -10.44 4.41
C GLN A 118 1.09 -9.42 3.42
N ALA A 119 1.12 -8.14 3.77
CA ALA A 119 0.66 -7.08 2.89
C ALA A 119 1.48 -7.02 1.59
N GLU A 120 2.80 -7.14 1.67
CA GLU A 120 3.69 -7.20 0.51
C GLU A 120 3.32 -8.36 -0.43
N LYS A 121 3.15 -9.55 0.13
CA LYS A 121 2.74 -10.75 -0.63
C LYS A 121 1.39 -10.55 -1.31
N THR A 122 0.42 -10.02 -0.60
CA THR A 122 -0.94 -9.78 -1.10
C THR A 122 -0.94 -8.71 -2.20
N LEU A 123 -0.17 -7.64 -2.02
CA LEU A 123 0.00 -6.59 -3.01
C LEU A 123 0.67 -7.12 -4.29
N ASN A 124 1.73 -7.90 -4.16
CA ASN A 124 2.39 -8.54 -5.30
C ASN A 124 1.45 -9.47 -6.07
N GLY A 125 0.62 -10.23 -5.37
CA GLY A 125 -0.41 -11.08 -5.97
C GLY A 125 -1.44 -10.28 -6.76
N TYR A 126 -1.89 -9.16 -6.19
CA TYR A 126 -2.83 -8.27 -6.86
C TYR A 126 -2.21 -7.58 -8.09
N MET A 127 -0.96 -7.15 -8.01
CA MET A 127 -0.23 -6.60 -9.15
C MET A 127 -0.11 -7.61 -10.30
N SER A 128 0.14 -8.87 -9.99
CA SER A 128 0.15 -9.96 -10.98
C SER A 128 -1.22 -10.14 -11.63
N TYR A 129 -2.29 -10.07 -10.84
CA TYR A 129 -3.67 -10.11 -11.35
C TYR A 129 -3.93 -8.95 -12.31
N VAL A 130 -3.56 -7.73 -11.95
CA VAL A 130 -3.73 -6.53 -12.81
C VAL A 130 -2.99 -6.71 -14.14
N ARG A 131 -1.76 -7.24 -14.10
CA ARG A 131 -0.99 -7.52 -15.33
C ARG A 131 -1.72 -8.51 -16.25
N ARG A 132 -2.29 -9.57 -15.69
CA ARG A 132 -3.04 -10.57 -16.47
C ARG A 132 -4.30 -9.99 -17.10
N GLN A 133 -4.98 -9.09 -16.39
CA GLN A 133 -6.19 -8.43 -16.91
C GLN A 133 -5.87 -7.43 -18.02
N ARG A 134 -4.72 -6.75 -17.95
CA ARG A 134 -4.29 -5.73 -18.90
C ARG A 134 -5.38 -4.71 -19.24
N ALA A 135 -6.15 -4.30 -18.23
CA ALA A 135 -7.22 -3.32 -18.42
C ALA A 135 -6.68 -2.03 -19.06
N GLY A 136 -7.36 -1.52 -20.05
CA GLY A 136 -6.96 -0.32 -20.79
C GLY A 136 -5.85 -0.47 -21.80
N SER A 137 -5.22 -1.67 -21.91
CA SER A 137 -4.08 -1.86 -22.84
C SER A 137 -4.44 -1.67 -24.31
N GLN A 138 -5.62 -2.13 -24.73
CA GLN A 138 -6.09 -1.99 -26.12
C GLN A 138 -6.35 -0.52 -26.47
N GLU A 139 -6.99 0.22 -25.60
CA GLU A 139 -7.25 1.65 -25.83
C GLU A 139 -5.96 2.46 -25.93
N TYR A 140 -4.99 2.15 -25.09
CA TYR A 140 -3.68 2.77 -25.17
C TYR A 140 -2.98 2.49 -26.50
N ALA A 141 -3.00 1.23 -26.96
CA ALA A 141 -2.42 0.84 -28.23
C ALA A 141 -3.14 1.49 -29.42
N ILE A 142 -4.46 1.54 -29.40
CA ILE A 142 -5.28 2.21 -30.42
C ILE A 142 -4.98 3.70 -30.48
N GLY A 143 -4.93 4.37 -29.31
CA GLY A 143 -4.61 5.79 -29.23
C GLY A 143 -3.21 6.12 -29.77
N LYS A 144 -2.23 5.29 -29.44
CA LYS A 144 -0.86 5.44 -29.96
C LYS A 144 -0.80 5.21 -31.46
N PHE A 145 -1.51 4.21 -31.96
CA PHE A 145 -1.58 3.89 -33.38
C PHE A 145 -2.29 5.01 -34.19
N ALA A 146 -3.39 5.54 -33.67
CA ALA A 146 -4.11 6.65 -34.28
C ALA A 146 -3.23 7.91 -34.39
N LYS A 147 -2.46 8.22 -33.33
CA LYS A 147 -1.49 9.34 -33.34
C LYS A 147 -0.40 9.13 -34.39
N LEU A 148 0.13 7.91 -34.52
CA LEU A 148 1.13 7.59 -35.53
C LEU A 148 0.57 7.74 -36.96
N GLN A 149 -0.66 7.34 -37.19
CA GLN A 149 -1.31 7.52 -38.48
C GLN A 149 -1.53 9.00 -38.84
N GLN A 150 -1.85 9.83 -37.88
CA GLN A 150 -1.98 11.28 -38.09
C GLN A 150 -0.65 11.93 -38.43
N ILE A 151 0.46 11.47 -37.85
CA ILE A 151 1.81 11.98 -38.14
C ILE A 151 2.29 11.54 -39.51
N MET A 152 1.85 10.35 -40.00
CA MET A 152 2.24 9.77 -41.29
C MET A 152 1.41 10.32 -42.47
N LYS A 153 0.35 11.07 -42.21
CA LYS A 153 -0.42 11.79 -43.22
C LYS A 153 0.16 13.16 -43.46
#